data_9aa81ae92cadd9cd2a03b0be64eea9a5
#
_entry.id   9aa81ae92cadd9cd2a03b0be64eea9a5
#
_cell.length_a   1.000
_cell.length_b   1.000
_cell.length_c   1.000
_cell.angle_alpha   90.00
_cell.angle_beta   90.00
_cell.angle_gamma   90.00
#
_symmetry.space_group_name_H-M   'P 1'
#
loop_
_entity.id
_entity.type
_entity.pdbx_description
1 polymer ?
#
loop_
_entity_poly.entity_id
_entity_poly.type
_entity_poly.pdbx_seq_one_letter_code
_entity_poly.pdbx_strand_id
1 'polypeptide(L)'
;MSETIRSLTRVQGFKDSEMDFQLLRQLGSASYGGASIGESLAVAARMNDESAKQWVAEFAQLAIRQEQDAEVRLSKGHQVSAKEQFLKACNSFRAAEYFTHSQQPEHREFGLKSRGCFLEYLQLAPFYSEAKFVAYNGLQLPYYLIAPDKT
;
A
#
# COMPACT_ATOMS: atom_id res chain seq x y z
N MET A 1 -25.40 16.07 -5.03
CA MET A 1 -23.95 15.81 -5.06
C MET A 1 -23.65 15.09 -6.35
N SER A 2 -22.76 15.62 -7.18
CA SER A 2 -22.35 14.99 -8.43
C SER A 2 -21.61 13.68 -8.07
N GLU A 3 -22.15 12.53 -8.47
CA GLU A 3 -21.39 11.28 -8.44
C GLU A 3 -20.15 11.43 -9.31
N THR A 4 -18.99 11.36 -8.71
CA THR A 4 -17.73 11.35 -9.44
C THR A 4 -17.59 9.98 -10.12
N ILE A 5 -17.94 9.90 -11.40
CA ILE A 5 -17.70 8.70 -12.20
C ILE A 5 -16.19 8.57 -12.40
N ARG A 6 -15.53 7.75 -11.59
CA ARG A 6 -14.06 7.62 -11.64
C ARG A 6 -13.56 6.76 -12.79
N SER A 7 -14.24 5.69 -13.12
CA SER A 7 -13.86 4.83 -14.23
C SER A 7 -15.05 4.01 -14.73
N LEU A 8 -15.14 3.85 -16.04
CA LEU A 8 -16.07 2.88 -16.68
C LEU A 8 -15.46 1.48 -16.72
N THR A 9 -14.15 1.35 -16.51
CA THR A 9 -13.47 0.06 -16.46
C THR A 9 -13.72 -0.62 -15.12
N ARG A 10 -14.25 -1.84 -15.18
CA ARG A 10 -14.64 -2.61 -14.01
C ARG A 10 -13.88 -3.93 -13.95
N VAL A 11 -13.40 -4.28 -12.74
CA VAL A 11 -12.84 -5.61 -12.45
C VAL A 11 -13.97 -6.61 -12.20
N GLN A 12 -15.14 -6.11 -11.81
CA GLN A 12 -16.30 -6.91 -11.38
C GLN A 12 -16.06 -7.74 -10.11
N GLY A 13 -15.14 -7.28 -9.28
CA GLY A 13 -14.90 -7.85 -7.95
C GLY A 13 -15.91 -7.37 -6.92
N PHE A 14 -16.45 -6.15 -7.10
CA PHE A 14 -17.45 -5.53 -6.24
C PHE A 14 -18.56 -4.87 -7.06
N LYS A 15 -19.76 -4.80 -6.50
CA LYS A 15 -20.88 -4.04 -7.07
C LYS A 15 -20.67 -2.55 -6.84
N ASP A 16 -20.15 -2.18 -5.66
CA ASP A 16 -19.77 -0.82 -5.35
C ASP A 16 -18.65 -0.35 -6.28
N SER A 17 -18.88 0.75 -7.00
CA SER A 17 -17.96 1.24 -8.03
C SER A 17 -16.65 1.77 -7.46
N GLU A 18 -16.66 2.34 -6.25
CA GLU A 18 -15.48 2.85 -5.61
C GLU A 18 -14.58 1.71 -5.13
N MET A 19 -15.15 0.69 -4.47
CA MET A 19 -14.41 -0.49 -4.05
C MET A 19 -13.82 -1.26 -5.24
N ASP A 20 -14.60 -1.42 -6.30
CA ASP A 20 -14.11 -2.07 -7.51
C ASP A 20 -12.97 -1.29 -8.16
N PHE A 21 -13.04 0.04 -8.17
CA PHE A 21 -11.96 0.90 -8.65
C PHE A 21 -10.71 0.81 -7.77
N GLN A 22 -10.86 0.76 -6.44
CA GLN A 22 -9.73 0.59 -5.53
C GLN A 22 -9.11 -0.81 -5.67
N LEU A 23 -9.90 -1.84 -5.92
CA LEU A 23 -9.38 -3.17 -6.27
C LEU A 23 -8.58 -3.13 -7.57
N LEU A 24 -9.08 -2.46 -8.60
CA LEU A 24 -8.35 -2.28 -9.87
C LEU A 24 -6.99 -1.58 -9.64
N ARG A 25 -6.95 -0.53 -8.81
CA ARG A 25 -5.69 0.13 -8.44
C ARG A 25 -4.72 -0.80 -7.74
N GLN A 26 -5.23 -1.62 -6.80
CA GLN A 26 -4.41 -2.59 -6.09
C GLN A 26 -3.85 -3.65 -7.06
N LEU A 27 -4.67 -4.18 -7.96
CA LEU A 27 -4.23 -5.11 -9.00
C LEU A 27 -3.20 -4.48 -9.94
N GLY A 28 -3.39 -3.20 -10.32
CA GLY A 28 -2.48 -2.45 -11.18
C GLY A 28 -1.07 -2.30 -10.58
N SER A 29 -0.95 -2.25 -9.26
CA SER A 29 0.35 -2.16 -8.59
C SER A 29 1.20 -3.44 -8.72
N ALA A 30 0.61 -4.56 -9.14
CA ALA A 30 1.34 -5.79 -9.43
C ALA A 30 2.36 -5.62 -10.56
N SER A 31 2.15 -4.69 -11.48
CA SER A 31 3.04 -4.43 -12.62
C SER A 31 4.46 -4.02 -12.20
N TYR A 32 4.63 -3.43 -11.03
CA TYR A 32 5.93 -3.05 -10.45
C TYR A 32 6.27 -3.81 -9.16
N GLY A 33 5.58 -4.91 -8.87
CA GLY A 33 5.80 -5.74 -7.68
C GLY A 33 5.14 -5.22 -6.41
N GLY A 34 4.28 -4.20 -6.50
CA GLY A 34 3.61 -3.57 -5.37
C GLY A 34 2.38 -4.31 -4.85
N ALA A 35 1.94 -5.37 -5.53
CA ALA A 35 0.90 -6.28 -5.06
C ALA A 35 1.06 -7.68 -5.66
N SER A 36 0.37 -8.65 -5.10
CA SER A 36 0.08 -9.94 -5.71
C SER A 36 -1.37 -9.96 -6.17
N ILE A 37 -1.61 -10.22 -7.44
CA ILE A 37 -2.97 -10.33 -8.00
C ILE A 37 -3.78 -11.36 -7.23
N GLY A 38 -3.19 -12.55 -6.99
CA GLY A 38 -3.87 -13.63 -6.27
C GLY A 38 -4.24 -13.27 -4.82
N GLU A 39 -3.35 -12.59 -4.09
CA GLU A 39 -3.64 -12.15 -2.72
C GLU A 39 -4.73 -11.07 -2.70
N SER A 40 -4.69 -10.11 -3.63
CA SER A 40 -5.70 -9.06 -3.71
C SER A 40 -7.09 -9.60 -4.06
N LEU A 41 -7.17 -10.56 -4.99
CA LEU A 41 -8.43 -11.24 -5.33
C LEU A 41 -8.91 -12.13 -4.18
N ALA A 42 -8.01 -12.78 -3.45
CA ALA A 42 -8.37 -13.56 -2.26
C ALA A 42 -8.91 -12.67 -1.13
N VAL A 43 -8.41 -11.45 -0.99
CA VAL A 43 -9.00 -10.44 -0.07
C VAL A 43 -10.42 -10.13 -0.50
N ALA A 44 -10.63 -9.76 -1.77
CA ALA A 44 -11.97 -9.43 -2.28
C ALA A 44 -12.96 -10.62 -2.10
N ALA A 45 -12.50 -11.84 -2.35
CA ALA A 45 -13.34 -13.04 -2.21
C ALA A 45 -13.75 -13.36 -0.76
N ARG A 46 -13.04 -12.87 0.25
CA ARG A 46 -13.40 -13.02 1.66
C ARG A 46 -14.39 -11.99 2.16
N MET A 47 -14.57 -10.90 1.41
CA MET A 47 -15.49 -9.85 1.79
C MET A 47 -16.93 -10.28 1.50
N ASN A 48 -17.69 -10.53 2.59
CA ASN A 48 -19.10 -10.96 2.50
C ASN A 48 -20.07 -9.78 2.34
N ASP A 49 -19.65 -8.60 2.77
CA ASP A 49 -20.34 -7.34 2.54
C ASP A 49 -19.39 -6.35 1.86
N GLU A 50 -19.95 -5.43 1.10
CA GLU A 50 -19.20 -4.38 0.43
C GLU A 50 -19.13 -3.15 1.35
N SER A 51 -18.50 -3.32 2.53
CA SER A 51 -18.36 -2.26 3.53
C SER A 51 -16.92 -1.76 3.65
N ALA A 52 -16.77 -0.45 3.87
CA ALA A 52 -15.47 0.16 4.18
C ALA A 52 -14.78 -0.52 5.37
N LYS A 53 -15.56 -0.90 6.39
CA LYS A 53 -15.06 -1.59 7.57
C LYS A 53 -14.41 -2.93 7.22
N GLN A 54 -15.06 -3.73 6.38
CA GLN A 54 -14.53 -5.04 5.99
C GLN A 54 -13.31 -4.88 5.09
N TRP A 55 -13.33 -3.92 4.16
CA TRP A 55 -12.16 -3.59 3.34
C TRP A 55 -10.94 -3.25 4.20
N VAL A 56 -11.12 -2.34 5.16
CA VAL A 56 -10.03 -1.93 6.08
C VAL A 56 -9.48 -3.15 6.84
N ALA A 57 -10.35 -3.97 7.41
CA ALA A 57 -9.94 -5.15 8.18
C ALA A 57 -9.14 -6.15 7.33
N GLU A 58 -9.63 -6.48 6.15
CA GLU A 58 -9.00 -7.47 5.27
C GLU A 58 -7.67 -6.99 4.69
N PHE A 59 -7.60 -5.73 4.22
CA PHE A 59 -6.33 -5.19 3.71
C PHE A 59 -5.31 -4.92 4.81
N ALA A 60 -5.72 -4.48 6.00
CA ALA A 60 -4.83 -4.36 7.14
C ALA A 60 -4.24 -5.71 7.56
N GLN A 61 -5.05 -6.77 7.60
CA GLN A 61 -4.57 -8.11 7.90
C GLN A 61 -3.58 -8.63 6.83
N LEU A 62 -3.86 -8.37 5.56
CA LEU A 62 -2.93 -8.71 4.48
C LEU A 62 -1.61 -7.96 4.66
N ALA A 63 -1.66 -6.63 4.90
CA ALA A 63 -0.49 -5.79 5.07
C ALA A 63 0.40 -6.25 6.23
N ILE A 64 -0.20 -6.55 7.38
CA ILE A 64 0.52 -7.04 8.56
C ILE A 64 1.24 -8.36 8.25
N ARG A 65 0.58 -9.30 7.58
CA ARG A 65 1.22 -10.58 7.19
C ARG A 65 2.39 -10.36 6.23
N GLN A 66 2.24 -9.45 5.27
CA GLN A 66 3.30 -9.13 4.30
C GLN A 66 4.49 -8.44 4.98
N GLU A 67 4.25 -7.51 5.91
CA GLU A 67 5.28 -6.87 6.72
C GLU A 67 6.06 -7.91 7.54
N GLN A 68 5.36 -8.77 8.28
CA GLN A 68 5.98 -9.83 9.07
C GLN A 68 6.78 -10.83 8.23
N ASP A 69 6.26 -11.22 7.06
CA ASP A 69 6.99 -12.09 6.13
C ASP A 69 8.25 -11.42 5.60
N ALA A 70 8.19 -10.11 5.31
CA ALA A 70 9.35 -9.33 4.91
C ALA A 70 10.44 -9.31 6.00
N GLU A 71 10.07 -9.06 7.26
CA GLU A 71 10.98 -9.05 8.40
C GLU A 71 11.65 -10.42 8.60
N VAL A 72 10.87 -11.50 8.53
CA VAL A 72 11.40 -12.88 8.64
C VAL A 72 12.37 -13.18 7.50
N ARG A 73 12.07 -12.78 6.28
CA ARG A 73 12.97 -12.96 5.12
C ARG A 73 14.26 -12.16 5.31
N LEU A 74 14.14 -10.91 5.74
CA LEU A 74 15.28 -10.04 5.98
C LEU A 74 16.21 -10.61 7.05
N SER A 75 15.66 -11.12 8.15
CA SER A 75 16.44 -11.74 9.23
C SER A 75 17.22 -12.98 8.79
N LYS A 76 16.75 -13.65 7.72
CA LYS A 76 17.41 -14.80 7.08
C LYS A 76 18.37 -14.40 5.96
N GLY A 77 18.57 -13.11 5.71
CA GLY A 77 19.42 -12.61 4.63
C GLY A 77 18.81 -12.65 3.24
N HIS A 78 17.50 -12.95 3.11
CA HIS A 78 16.80 -13.01 1.83
C HIS A 78 16.34 -11.61 1.39
N GLN A 79 17.29 -10.71 1.13
CA GLN A 79 17.04 -9.29 0.86
C GLN A 79 16.11 -9.02 -0.32
N VAL A 80 16.23 -9.76 -1.43
CA VAL A 80 15.38 -9.58 -2.61
C VAL A 80 13.92 -9.87 -2.26
N SER A 81 13.66 -11.01 -1.64
CA SER A 81 12.30 -11.40 -1.26
C SER A 81 11.73 -10.50 -0.15
N ALA A 82 12.56 -10.04 0.79
CA ALA A 82 12.16 -9.09 1.82
C ALA A 82 11.73 -7.76 1.21
N LYS A 83 12.55 -7.22 0.29
CA LYS A 83 12.26 -6.00 -0.46
C LYS A 83 10.90 -6.06 -1.16
N GLU A 84 10.63 -7.15 -1.88
CA GLU A 84 9.35 -7.35 -2.57
C GLU A 84 8.16 -7.36 -1.61
N GLN A 85 8.30 -8.01 -0.46
CA GLN A 85 7.23 -8.07 0.53
C GLN A 85 6.99 -6.71 1.22
N PHE A 86 8.05 -5.95 1.52
CA PHE A 86 7.89 -4.59 2.04
C PHE A 86 7.12 -3.67 1.08
N LEU A 87 7.38 -3.77 -0.23
CA LEU A 87 6.64 -2.97 -1.21
C LEU A 87 5.15 -3.37 -1.27
N LYS A 88 4.85 -4.66 -1.19
CA LYS A 88 3.46 -5.16 -1.11
C LYS A 88 2.77 -4.68 0.17
N ALA A 89 3.44 -4.81 1.32
CA ALA A 89 2.92 -4.33 2.60
C ALA A 89 2.62 -2.83 2.59
N CYS A 90 3.52 -2.03 2.02
CA CYS A 90 3.32 -0.59 1.81
C CYS A 90 1.99 -0.31 1.10
N ASN A 91 1.75 -0.93 -0.05
CA ASN A 91 0.53 -0.73 -0.83
C ASN A 91 -0.73 -1.29 -0.13
N SER A 92 -0.61 -2.41 0.58
CA SER A 92 -1.73 -3.00 1.33
C SER A 92 -2.14 -2.13 2.53
N PHE A 93 -1.18 -1.54 3.27
CA PHE A 93 -1.48 -0.53 4.30
C PHE A 93 -2.12 0.72 3.70
N ARG A 94 -1.67 1.15 2.53
CA ARG A 94 -2.27 2.27 1.81
C ARG A 94 -3.70 1.98 1.36
N ALA A 95 -3.99 0.73 0.96
CA ALA A 95 -5.35 0.29 0.64
C ALA A 95 -6.27 0.31 1.87
N ALA A 96 -5.78 -0.13 3.04
CA ALA A 96 -6.50 -0.04 4.31
C ALA A 96 -6.76 1.41 4.72
N GLU A 97 -5.75 2.28 4.65
CA GLU A 97 -5.86 3.71 4.96
C GLU A 97 -6.98 4.40 4.16
N TYR A 98 -7.13 4.04 2.89
CA TYR A 98 -8.04 4.72 1.96
C TYR A 98 -9.49 4.79 2.45
N PHE A 99 -10.01 3.70 3.00
CA PHE A 99 -11.38 3.64 3.54
C PHE A 99 -11.45 3.89 5.05
N THR A 100 -10.34 4.22 5.70
CA THR A 100 -10.33 4.62 7.11
C THR A 100 -10.63 6.12 7.20
N HIS A 101 -11.57 6.51 8.07
CA HIS A 101 -11.91 7.92 8.23
C HIS A 101 -10.72 8.72 8.78
N SER A 102 -10.45 9.89 8.20
CA SER A 102 -9.25 10.70 8.49
C SER A 102 -9.09 11.14 9.96
N GLN A 103 -10.18 11.15 10.73
CA GLN A 103 -10.16 11.46 12.17
C GLN A 103 -9.94 10.25 13.06
N GLN A 104 -9.94 9.03 12.50
CA GLN A 104 -9.65 7.82 13.26
C GLN A 104 -8.14 7.65 13.42
N PRO A 105 -7.64 7.23 14.61
CA PRO A 105 -6.22 7.00 14.85
C PRO A 105 -5.59 6.02 13.85
N GLU A 106 -6.35 5.01 13.43
CA GLU A 106 -5.94 3.97 12.49
C GLU A 106 -5.56 4.54 11.11
N HIS A 107 -6.21 5.64 10.68
CA HIS A 107 -5.86 6.30 9.43
C HIS A 107 -4.38 6.74 9.43
N ARG A 108 -3.97 7.45 10.48
CA ARG A 108 -2.58 7.86 10.65
C ARG A 108 -1.65 6.67 10.84
N GLU A 109 -2.08 5.66 11.59
CA GLU A 109 -1.28 4.45 11.83
C GLU A 109 -0.97 3.72 10.52
N PHE A 110 -1.98 3.46 9.68
CA PHE A 110 -1.78 2.82 8.39
C PHE A 110 -0.90 3.65 7.45
N GLY A 111 -1.05 4.97 7.43
CA GLY A 111 -0.19 5.85 6.65
C GLY A 111 1.27 5.78 7.10
N LEU A 112 1.54 5.75 8.41
CA LEU A 112 2.89 5.60 8.96
C LEU A 112 3.47 4.22 8.70
N LYS A 113 2.68 3.16 8.81
CA LYS A 113 3.07 1.79 8.47
C LYS A 113 3.41 1.65 6.98
N SER A 114 2.57 2.19 6.11
CA SER A 114 2.83 2.24 4.67
C SER A 114 4.17 2.93 4.39
N ARG A 115 4.40 4.11 4.99
CA ARG A 115 5.66 4.83 4.86
C ARG A 115 6.85 4.03 5.39
N GLY A 116 6.71 3.38 6.54
CA GLY A 116 7.76 2.54 7.14
C GLY A 116 8.19 1.42 6.19
N CYS A 117 7.24 0.66 5.67
CA CYS A 117 7.50 -0.39 4.69
C CYS A 117 8.16 0.14 3.41
N PHE A 118 7.77 1.34 2.96
CA PHE A 118 8.41 1.96 1.80
C PHE A 118 9.86 2.33 2.07
N LEU A 119 10.19 2.82 3.26
CA LEU A 119 11.56 3.11 3.65
C LEU A 119 12.43 1.86 3.70
N GLU A 120 11.92 0.75 4.26
CA GLU A 120 12.61 -0.55 4.23
C GLU A 120 12.83 -1.04 2.79
N TYR A 121 11.83 -0.91 1.92
CA TYR A 121 11.97 -1.20 0.50
C TYR A 121 13.11 -0.38 -0.13
N LEU A 122 13.18 0.93 0.13
CA LEU A 122 14.19 1.82 -0.43
C LEU A 122 15.61 1.45 0.03
N GLN A 123 15.77 1.03 1.28
CA GLN A 123 17.07 0.58 1.80
C GLN A 123 17.60 -0.68 1.09
N LEU A 124 16.71 -1.54 0.64
CA LEU A 124 17.03 -2.80 -0.06
C LEU A 124 17.03 -2.66 -1.60
N ALA A 125 16.66 -1.49 -2.11
CA ALA A 125 16.57 -1.26 -3.54
C ALA A 125 17.97 -1.06 -4.17
N PRO A 126 18.19 -1.47 -5.43
CA PRO A 126 19.49 -1.37 -6.09
C PRO A 126 19.77 0.00 -6.71
N PHE A 127 18.99 1.02 -6.37
CA PHE A 127 19.11 2.38 -6.86
C PHE A 127 19.34 3.35 -5.70
N TYR A 128 19.83 4.54 -6.01
CA TYR A 128 20.02 5.57 -5.01
C TYR A 128 18.69 6.11 -4.51
N SER A 129 18.57 6.25 -3.19
CA SER A 129 17.39 6.86 -2.58
C SER A 129 17.75 7.63 -1.30
N GLU A 130 17.09 8.75 -1.10
CA GLU A 130 17.15 9.54 0.14
C GLU A 130 15.75 9.98 0.56
N ALA A 131 15.43 9.82 1.86
CA ALA A 131 14.25 10.42 2.48
C ALA A 131 14.66 11.71 3.19
N LYS A 132 14.08 12.82 2.78
CA LYS A 132 14.41 14.17 3.28
C LYS A 132 13.16 14.95 3.64
N PHE A 133 13.38 16.12 4.21
CA PHE A 133 12.32 17.09 4.50
C PHE A 133 12.68 18.44 3.88
N VAL A 134 11.66 19.13 3.38
CA VAL A 134 11.75 20.51 2.94
C VAL A 134 10.85 21.38 3.81
N ALA A 135 11.39 22.52 4.28
CA ALA A 135 10.62 23.48 5.05
C ALA A 135 9.70 24.28 4.13
N TYR A 136 8.41 24.34 4.46
CA TYR A 136 7.41 25.12 3.74
C TYR A 136 6.38 25.69 4.73
N ASN A 137 6.26 27.00 4.80
CA ASN A 137 5.31 27.70 5.68
C ASN A 137 5.29 27.18 7.13
N GLY A 138 6.46 26.93 7.73
CA GLY A 138 6.59 26.43 9.10
C GLY A 138 6.33 24.92 9.27
N LEU A 139 6.05 24.21 8.18
CA LEU A 139 5.88 22.76 8.15
C LEU A 139 7.13 22.10 7.58
N GLN A 140 7.35 20.84 7.96
CA GLN A 140 8.35 19.97 7.36
C GLN A 140 7.65 18.96 6.45
N LEU A 141 7.77 19.14 5.14
CA LEU A 141 7.17 18.25 4.15
C LEU A 141 8.15 17.14 3.79
N PRO A 142 7.79 15.86 3.99
CA PRO A 142 8.65 14.75 3.61
C PRO A 142 8.69 14.59 2.08
N TYR A 143 9.88 14.28 1.54
CA TYR A 143 10.03 13.88 0.14
C TYR A 143 11.06 12.77 0.00
N TYR A 144 11.00 12.07 -1.13
CA TYR A 144 11.98 11.06 -1.52
C TYR A 144 12.69 11.49 -2.80
N LEU A 145 14.01 11.45 -2.76
CA LEU A 145 14.84 11.56 -3.94
C LEU A 145 15.23 10.15 -4.38
N ILE A 146 14.86 9.77 -5.60
CA ILE A 146 15.16 8.46 -6.17
C ILE A 146 15.84 8.66 -7.51
N ALA A 147 17.01 8.05 -7.70
CA ALA A 147 17.79 8.14 -8.93
C ALA A 147 18.41 6.77 -9.27
N PRO A 148 18.77 6.49 -10.54
CA PRO A 148 19.39 5.23 -10.92
C PRO A 148 20.70 4.97 -10.15
N ASP A 149 21.48 6.00 -9.91
CA ASP A 149 22.74 5.97 -9.17
C ASP A 149 22.96 7.28 -8.39
N LYS A 150 23.98 7.29 -7.56
CA LYS A 150 24.41 8.49 -6.84
C LYS A 150 25.33 9.29 -7.76
N THR A 151 24.80 10.33 -8.41
CA THR A 151 25.55 11.31 -9.19
C THR A 151 26.15 12.38 -8.30
#